data_57c6e8418ae93ced7ea4d800ac3357ce
#
_entry.id   57c6e8418ae93ced7ea4d800ac3357ce
#
_cell.length_a   1.000
_cell.length_b   1.000
_cell.length_c   1.000
_cell.angle_alpha   90.00
_cell.angle_beta   90.00
_cell.angle_gamma   90.00
#
_symmetry.space_group_name_H-M   'P 1'
#
loop_
_entity.id
_entity.type
_entity.pdbx_description
1 polymer ?
#
loop_
_entity_poly.entity_id
_entity_poly.type
_entity_poly.pdbx_seq_one_letter_code
_entity_poly.pdbx_strand_id
1 'polypeptide(L)'
;LTESYKSLTEALRHAGIHTESRVSIEYVDSEEIESNGAAGLAKYDAILVPGGFGKRGVEGKIAAVRYAREHKVPYLGICLGMQVALIEYARDVAGLKGANSTEFDDATEHPVVALITEWQNHDGQVERRDEHSDLGGTMRLGAQTCAVKPGTLAAEIYGSSVTERHRHRYEANNHYLDRIEHAGLVVSARTPN
;
A
#
# COMPACT_ATOMS: atom_id res chain seq x y z
N LEU A 1 -4.51 11.35 -17.63
CA LEU A 1 -4.15 10.87 -16.26
C LEU A 1 -4.86 11.61 -15.13
N THR A 2 -5.04 12.93 -15.23
CA THR A 2 -5.67 13.75 -14.16
C THR A 2 -7.13 13.38 -13.86
N GLU A 3 -7.89 12.97 -14.85
CA GLU A 3 -9.31 12.60 -14.66
C GLU A 3 -9.48 11.28 -13.90
N SER A 4 -8.55 10.33 -14.02
CA SER A 4 -8.60 9.04 -13.35
C SER A 4 -8.48 9.17 -11.83
N TYR A 5 -7.89 10.26 -11.34
CA TYR A 5 -7.66 10.53 -9.91
C TYR A 5 -8.50 11.69 -9.38
N LYS A 6 -9.60 12.05 -10.05
CA LYS A 6 -10.44 13.20 -9.67
C LYS A 6 -10.89 13.13 -8.20
N SER A 7 -11.41 11.98 -7.76
CA SER A 7 -11.87 11.81 -6.37
C SER A 7 -10.74 12.00 -5.35
N LEU A 8 -9.53 11.55 -5.67
CA LEU A 8 -8.36 11.73 -4.81
C LEU A 8 -7.95 13.21 -4.75
N THR A 9 -7.94 13.89 -5.91
CA THR A 9 -7.65 15.32 -5.99
C THR A 9 -8.66 16.15 -5.18
N GLU A 10 -9.95 15.82 -5.27
CA GLU A 10 -10.99 16.49 -4.48
C GLU A 10 -10.83 16.21 -2.98
N ALA A 11 -10.51 14.95 -2.59
CA ALA A 11 -10.25 14.62 -1.20
C ALA A 11 -9.08 15.41 -0.61
N LEU A 12 -7.99 15.57 -1.36
CA LEU A 12 -6.84 16.39 -0.94
C LEU A 12 -7.21 17.87 -0.80
N ARG A 13 -8.03 18.41 -1.70
CA ARG A 13 -8.53 19.79 -1.61
C ARG A 13 -9.41 19.98 -0.37
N HIS A 14 -10.33 19.03 -0.10
CA HIS A 14 -11.17 19.05 1.10
C HIS A 14 -10.32 18.96 2.37
N ALA A 15 -9.31 18.10 2.40
CA ALA A 15 -8.37 18.05 3.52
C ALA A 15 -7.66 19.40 3.73
N GLY A 16 -7.21 20.05 2.65
CA GLY A 16 -6.61 21.37 2.70
C GLY A 16 -7.54 22.44 3.31
N ILE A 17 -8.83 22.44 2.90
CA ILE A 17 -9.84 23.36 3.47
C ILE A 17 -10.01 23.08 4.97
N HIS A 18 -10.14 21.79 5.35
CA HIS A 18 -10.36 21.39 6.75
C HIS A 18 -9.16 21.73 7.66
N THR A 19 -7.95 21.64 7.13
CA THR A 19 -6.71 21.92 7.87
C THR A 19 -6.18 23.35 7.67
N GLU A 20 -6.94 24.21 6.98
CA GLU A 20 -6.54 25.58 6.63
C GLU A 20 -5.18 25.65 5.88
N SER A 21 -4.93 24.63 5.06
CA SER A 21 -3.69 24.46 4.32
C SER A 21 -3.92 24.55 2.81
N ARG A 22 -3.01 25.20 2.10
CA ARG A 22 -3.02 25.19 0.63
C ARG A 22 -2.35 23.93 0.10
N VAL A 23 -3.12 23.10 -0.59
CA VAL A 23 -2.59 21.90 -1.26
C VAL A 23 -2.31 22.21 -2.73
N SER A 24 -1.04 22.10 -3.13
CA SER A 24 -0.61 22.16 -4.53
C SER A 24 -0.23 20.75 -4.97
N ILE A 25 -0.92 20.24 -5.99
CA ILE A 25 -0.72 18.87 -6.48
C ILE A 25 0.09 18.91 -7.76
N GLU A 26 1.22 18.23 -7.76
CA GLU A 26 2.06 18.02 -8.94
C GLU A 26 2.10 16.52 -9.26
N TYR A 27 1.89 16.15 -10.52
CA TYR A 27 1.88 14.77 -10.97
C TYR A 27 3.26 14.41 -11.52
N VAL A 28 3.84 13.35 -11.00
CA VAL A 28 5.15 12.83 -11.42
C VAL A 28 4.94 11.46 -12.04
N ASP A 29 5.50 11.21 -13.20
CA ASP A 29 5.46 9.88 -13.83
C ASP A 29 6.48 8.96 -13.14
N SER A 30 6.00 7.80 -12.69
CA SER A 30 6.85 6.83 -12.02
C SER A 30 7.91 6.20 -12.96
N GLU A 31 7.66 6.14 -14.27
CA GLU A 31 8.66 5.69 -15.25
C GLU A 31 9.81 6.70 -15.40
N GLU A 32 9.53 8.00 -15.22
CA GLU A 32 10.60 8.99 -15.15
C GLU A 32 11.48 8.80 -13.92
N ILE A 33 10.88 8.42 -12.78
CA ILE A 33 11.66 8.08 -11.57
C ILE A 33 12.51 6.83 -11.78
N GLU A 34 11.99 5.79 -12.46
CA GLU A 34 12.77 4.60 -12.82
C GLU A 34 14.00 4.95 -13.65
N SER A 35 13.82 5.87 -14.61
CA SER A 35 14.89 6.23 -15.56
C SER A 35 15.89 7.21 -14.99
N ASN A 36 15.44 8.20 -14.22
CA ASN A 36 16.22 9.36 -13.80
C ASN A 36 16.53 9.39 -12.30
N GLY A 37 15.98 8.44 -11.53
CA GLY A 37 16.09 8.40 -10.08
C GLY A 37 15.14 9.35 -9.37
N ALA A 38 15.08 9.22 -8.03
CA ALA A 38 14.12 9.92 -7.18
C ALA A 38 14.57 11.31 -6.69
N ALA A 39 15.76 11.80 -7.09
CA ALA A 39 16.29 13.08 -6.59
C ALA A 39 15.38 14.28 -6.89
N GLY A 40 14.62 14.26 -7.99
CA GLY A 40 13.65 15.28 -8.34
C GLY A 40 12.49 15.44 -7.34
N LEU A 41 12.33 14.47 -6.41
CA LEU A 41 11.30 14.53 -5.37
C LEU A 41 11.64 15.47 -4.21
N ALA A 42 12.88 15.97 -4.13
CA ALA A 42 13.36 16.87 -3.07
C ALA A 42 12.57 18.18 -2.91
N LYS A 43 11.86 18.60 -3.94
CA LYS A 43 11.07 19.83 -3.96
C LYS A 43 9.67 19.69 -3.34
N TYR A 44 9.24 18.48 -3.00
CA TYR A 44 7.90 18.21 -2.48
C TYR A 44 7.90 18.05 -0.96
N ASP A 45 6.86 18.59 -0.32
CA ASP A 45 6.65 18.50 1.11
C ASP A 45 6.06 17.14 1.54
N ALA A 46 5.40 16.43 0.63
CA ALA A 46 4.82 15.13 0.85
C ALA A 46 4.73 14.35 -0.47
N ILE A 47 4.72 13.02 -0.37
CA ILE A 47 4.61 12.11 -1.50
C ILE A 47 3.37 11.24 -1.32
N LEU A 48 2.52 11.19 -2.35
CA LEU A 48 1.37 10.31 -2.39
C LEU A 48 1.49 9.36 -3.59
N VAL A 49 1.39 8.05 -3.33
CA VAL A 49 1.28 7.03 -4.38
C VAL A 49 -0.14 6.48 -4.37
N PRO A 50 -0.92 6.72 -5.44
CA PRO A 50 -2.31 6.31 -5.52
C PRO A 50 -2.47 4.82 -5.81
N GLY A 51 -3.72 4.36 -5.81
CA GLY A 51 -4.10 3.06 -6.30
C GLY A 51 -3.84 2.90 -7.80
N GLY A 52 -3.62 1.66 -8.21
CA GLY A 52 -3.37 1.29 -9.60
C GLY A 52 -3.22 -0.21 -9.74
N PHE A 53 -2.88 -0.66 -10.94
CA PHE A 53 -2.67 -2.06 -11.29
C PHE A 53 -1.52 -2.20 -12.27
N GLY A 54 -0.94 -3.42 -12.31
CA GLY A 54 0.06 -3.78 -13.30
C GLY A 54 1.48 -3.32 -12.99
N LYS A 55 2.41 -3.81 -13.79
CA LYS A 55 3.87 -3.69 -13.55
C LYS A 55 4.47 -2.33 -13.91
N ARG A 56 3.76 -1.52 -14.69
CA ARG A 56 4.29 -0.27 -15.24
C ARG A 56 4.67 0.73 -14.14
N GLY A 57 5.91 1.18 -14.13
CA GLY A 57 6.41 2.19 -13.22
C GLY A 57 6.44 1.74 -11.74
N VAL A 58 6.44 0.42 -11.47
CA VAL A 58 6.42 -0.11 -10.09
C VAL A 58 7.73 0.19 -9.38
N GLU A 59 8.87 -0.03 -10.03
CA GLU A 59 10.17 0.23 -9.39
C GLU A 59 10.39 1.73 -9.14
N GLY A 60 9.84 2.62 -9.98
CA GLY A 60 9.84 4.05 -9.72
C GLY A 60 8.99 4.44 -8.51
N LYS A 61 7.84 3.76 -8.31
CA LYS A 61 7.02 3.96 -7.10
C LYS A 61 7.76 3.44 -5.85
N ILE A 62 8.45 2.29 -5.94
CA ILE A 62 9.29 1.75 -4.87
C ILE A 62 10.46 2.71 -4.57
N ALA A 63 11.09 3.28 -5.60
CA ALA A 63 12.14 4.29 -5.41
C ALA A 63 11.61 5.57 -4.74
N ALA A 64 10.38 5.99 -5.05
CA ALA A 64 9.74 7.13 -4.37
C ALA A 64 9.46 6.83 -2.89
N VAL A 65 9.05 5.61 -2.54
CA VAL A 65 8.89 5.18 -1.14
C VAL A 65 10.23 5.22 -0.41
N ARG A 66 11.27 4.64 -1.01
CA ARG A 66 12.63 4.67 -0.44
C ARG A 66 13.09 6.09 -0.19
N TYR A 67 12.91 6.96 -1.16
CA TYR A 67 13.24 8.38 -1.03
C TYR A 67 12.50 9.01 0.16
N ALA A 68 11.19 8.79 0.25
CA ALA A 68 10.38 9.32 1.35
C ALA A 68 10.87 8.83 2.72
N ARG A 69 11.15 7.55 2.85
CA ARG A 69 11.65 6.94 4.10
C ARG A 69 13.02 7.50 4.50
N GLU A 70 13.98 7.53 3.56
CA GLU A 70 15.36 7.95 3.83
C GLU A 70 15.47 9.45 4.15
N HIS A 71 14.64 10.28 3.50
CA HIS A 71 14.64 11.73 3.68
C HIS A 71 13.57 12.20 4.66
N LYS A 72 12.81 11.27 5.28
CA LYS A 72 11.73 11.57 6.24
C LYS A 72 10.64 12.49 5.67
N VAL A 73 10.37 12.35 4.38
CA VAL A 73 9.26 13.05 3.71
C VAL A 73 7.96 12.29 4.03
N PRO A 74 6.89 12.97 4.46
CA PRO A 74 5.58 12.33 4.67
C PRO A 74 5.14 11.55 3.43
N TYR A 75 4.71 10.31 3.65
CA TYR A 75 4.27 9.41 2.60
C TYR A 75 2.87 8.88 2.85
N LEU A 76 2.01 8.92 1.84
CA LEU A 76 0.70 8.26 1.85
C LEU A 76 0.59 7.31 0.66
N GLY A 77 0.47 6.02 0.95
CA GLY A 77 0.22 4.98 -0.05
C GLY A 77 -1.21 4.47 0.01
N ILE A 78 -1.94 4.55 -1.10
CA ILE A 78 -3.32 4.09 -1.20
C ILE A 78 -3.37 2.86 -2.10
N CYS A 79 -3.94 1.74 -1.64
CA CYS A 79 -4.05 0.49 -2.39
C CYS A 79 -2.66 0.02 -2.89
N LEU A 80 -2.40 0.10 -4.20
CA LEU A 80 -1.07 -0.18 -4.77
C LEU A 80 0.04 0.62 -4.08
N GLY A 81 -0.22 1.88 -3.73
CA GLY A 81 0.77 2.71 -3.03
C GLY A 81 1.17 2.14 -1.66
N MET A 82 0.24 1.58 -0.91
CA MET A 82 0.53 0.85 0.33
C MET A 82 1.33 -0.43 0.04
N GLN A 83 0.95 -1.17 -1.00
CA GLN A 83 1.62 -2.42 -1.37
C GLN A 83 3.09 -2.19 -1.76
N VAL A 84 3.39 -1.16 -2.56
CA VAL A 84 4.78 -0.85 -2.91
C VAL A 84 5.59 -0.34 -1.71
N ALA A 85 4.94 0.31 -0.73
CA ALA A 85 5.60 0.67 0.52
C ALA A 85 5.97 -0.57 1.35
N LEU A 86 5.09 -1.57 1.40
CA LEU A 86 5.38 -2.84 2.05
C LEU A 86 6.53 -3.58 1.36
N ILE A 87 6.56 -3.59 0.02
CA ILE A 87 7.63 -4.21 -0.77
C ILE A 87 8.97 -3.52 -0.51
N GLU A 88 9.00 -2.20 -0.55
CA GLU A 88 10.21 -1.43 -0.26
C GLU A 88 10.74 -1.73 1.14
N TYR A 89 9.88 -1.66 2.14
CA TYR A 89 10.27 -1.91 3.52
C TYR A 89 10.77 -3.34 3.74
N ALA A 90 10.11 -4.30 3.11
CA ALA A 90 10.54 -5.70 3.13
C ALA A 90 11.94 -5.88 2.53
N ARG A 91 12.21 -5.26 1.39
CA ARG A 91 13.52 -5.35 0.70
C ARG A 91 14.63 -4.66 1.48
N ASP A 92 14.41 -3.41 1.86
CA ASP A 92 15.47 -2.50 2.27
C ASP A 92 15.65 -2.43 3.79
N VAL A 93 14.63 -2.79 4.57
CA VAL A 93 14.67 -2.73 6.04
C VAL A 93 14.57 -4.12 6.66
N ALA A 94 13.62 -4.95 6.25
CA ALA A 94 13.44 -6.29 6.81
C ALA A 94 14.39 -7.36 6.22
N GLY A 95 15.23 -7.00 5.23
CA GLY A 95 16.25 -7.86 4.64
C GLY A 95 15.70 -9.02 3.79
N LEU A 96 14.47 -8.88 3.27
CA LEU A 96 13.86 -9.82 2.34
C LEU A 96 14.23 -9.44 0.90
N LYS A 97 15.44 -9.76 0.50
CA LYS A 97 15.95 -9.40 -0.84
C LYS A 97 15.04 -9.96 -1.92
N GLY A 98 14.69 -9.12 -2.90
CA GLY A 98 13.80 -9.52 -4.00
C GLY A 98 12.33 -9.65 -3.61
N ALA A 99 11.91 -9.27 -2.39
CA ALA A 99 10.50 -9.26 -2.00
C ALA A 99 9.65 -8.50 -3.02
N ASN A 100 8.48 -9.06 -3.35
CA ASN A 100 7.64 -8.51 -4.41
C ASN A 100 6.16 -8.83 -4.16
N SER A 101 5.31 -8.36 -5.07
CA SER A 101 3.94 -8.83 -5.23
C SER A 101 3.89 -9.92 -6.31
N THR A 102 3.06 -10.94 -6.11
CA THR A 102 2.76 -11.92 -7.15
C THR A 102 2.01 -11.32 -8.35
N GLU A 103 1.50 -10.09 -8.24
CA GLU A 103 0.99 -9.32 -9.38
C GLU A 103 2.11 -8.90 -10.35
N PHE A 104 3.30 -8.63 -9.83
CA PHE A 104 4.42 -8.10 -10.61
C PHE A 104 5.43 -9.19 -10.99
N ASP A 105 5.63 -10.15 -10.10
CA ASP A 105 6.54 -11.28 -10.26
C ASP A 105 5.95 -12.50 -9.57
N ASP A 106 5.38 -13.40 -10.34
CA ASP A 106 4.75 -14.64 -9.88
C ASP A 106 5.77 -15.67 -9.35
N ALA A 107 7.04 -15.51 -9.71
CA ALA A 107 8.16 -16.36 -9.28
C ALA A 107 8.94 -15.80 -8.09
N THR A 108 8.50 -14.69 -7.48
CA THR A 108 9.22 -14.08 -6.35
C THR A 108 9.40 -15.05 -5.18
N GLU A 109 10.61 -15.13 -4.62
CA GLU A 109 10.91 -15.95 -3.44
C GLU A 109 10.22 -15.42 -2.16
N HIS A 110 9.91 -14.12 -2.13
CA HIS A 110 9.28 -13.45 -0.99
C HIS A 110 8.01 -12.68 -1.43
N PRO A 111 6.88 -13.39 -1.63
CA PRO A 111 5.62 -12.76 -1.99
C PRO A 111 5.00 -12.04 -0.79
N VAL A 112 5.54 -10.88 -0.43
CA VAL A 112 5.06 -10.06 0.70
C VAL A 112 3.70 -9.43 0.45
N VAL A 113 3.32 -9.35 -0.84
CA VAL A 113 1.98 -9.02 -1.31
C VAL A 113 1.54 -10.14 -2.25
N ALA A 114 0.38 -10.73 -2.02
CA ALA A 114 -0.10 -11.86 -2.80
C ALA A 114 -1.63 -11.83 -2.96
N LEU A 115 -2.11 -12.64 -3.91
CA LEU A 115 -3.55 -12.92 -4.01
C LEU A 115 -4.05 -13.52 -2.70
N ILE A 116 -5.30 -13.21 -2.35
CA ILE A 116 -6.00 -13.87 -1.25
C ILE A 116 -6.36 -15.28 -1.73
N THR A 117 -5.40 -16.18 -1.70
CA THR A 117 -5.57 -17.59 -2.12
C THR A 117 -5.72 -18.54 -0.96
N GLU A 118 -5.37 -18.11 0.25
CA GLU A 118 -5.38 -18.96 1.44
C GLU A 118 -6.18 -18.29 2.57
N TRP A 119 -7.39 -18.77 2.80
CA TRP A 119 -8.15 -18.49 4.00
C TRP A 119 -7.98 -19.66 4.97
N GLN A 120 -7.56 -19.38 6.21
CA GLN A 120 -7.82 -20.33 7.28
C GLN A 120 -9.28 -20.21 7.66
N ASN A 121 -10.07 -21.27 7.39
CA ASN A 121 -11.41 -21.40 7.93
C ASN A 121 -11.34 -21.51 9.46
N HIS A 122 -12.44 -21.19 10.16
CA HIS A 122 -12.57 -21.33 11.62
C HIS A 122 -12.13 -22.71 12.16
N ASP A 123 -12.04 -23.71 11.31
CA ASP A 123 -11.63 -25.08 11.62
C ASP A 123 -10.13 -25.34 11.35
N GLY A 124 -9.35 -24.32 11.03
CA GLY A 124 -7.90 -24.43 10.78
C GLY A 124 -7.52 -25.10 9.46
N GLN A 125 -8.47 -25.35 8.58
CA GLN A 125 -8.20 -25.86 7.24
C GLN A 125 -7.89 -24.71 6.28
N VAL A 126 -6.78 -24.83 5.55
CA VAL A 126 -6.39 -23.90 4.50
C VAL A 126 -7.20 -24.20 3.25
N GLU A 127 -8.16 -23.35 2.92
CA GLU A 127 -8.87 -23.43 1.64
C GLU A 127 -7.98 -22.79 0.57
N ARG A 128 -7.29 -23.62 -0.22
CA ARG A 128 -6.53 -23.17 -1.39
C ARG A 128 -7.50 -22.87 -2.52
N ARG A 129 -7.68 -21.62 -2.82
CA ARG A 129 -8.29 -21.21 -4.10
C ARG A 129 -7.13 -21.09 -5.10
N ASP A 130 -7.15 -21.94 -6.11
CA ASP A 130 -6.15 -21.91 -7.17
C ASP A 130 -6.39 -20.74 -8.14
N GLU A 131 -5.39 -20.45 -8.99
CA GLU A 131 -5.43 -19.36 -9.99
C GLU A 131 -6.57 -19.53 -11.02
N HIS A 132 -7.21 -20.71 -11.06
CA HIS A 132 -8.32 -21.04 -11.95
C HIS A 132 -9.70 -20.88 -11.28
N SER A 133 -9.73 -20.62 -9.97
CA SER A 133 -10.97 -20.25 -9.27
C SER A 133 -11.48 -18.92 -9.83
N ASP A 134 -12.80 -18.81 -9.97
CA ASP A 134 -13.45 -17.61 -10.51
C ASP A 134 -12.88 -16.33 -9.86
N LEU A 135 -12.02 -15.63 -10.61
CA LEU A 135 -11.29 -14.43 -10.15
C LEU A 135 -12.22 -13.31 -9.62
N GLY A 136 -13.51 -13.36 -9.96
CA GLY A 136 -14.51 -12.46 -9.41
C GLY A 136 -14.72 -12.63 -7.91
N GLY A 137 -14.57 -13.84 -7.37
CA GLY A 137 -14.76 -14.17 -5.95
C GLY A 137 -13.57 -13.82 -5.05
N THR A 138 -12.40 -13.47 -5.60
CA THR A 138 -11.18 -13.16 -4.83
C THR A 138 -10.99 -11.67 -4.56
N MET A 139 -11.83 -10.81 -5.10
CA MET A 139 -11.74 -9.37 -4.88
C MET A 139 -12.35 -8.99 -3.55
N ARG A 140 -11.58 -8.34 -2.68
CA ARG A 140 -12.15 -7.63 -1.53
C ARG A 140 -12.78 -6.34 -2.02
N LEU A 141 -14.09 -6.28 -1.91
CA LEU A 141 -14.91 -5.19 -2.48
C LEU A 141 -15.91 -4.68 -1.44
N GLY A 142 -16.06 -3.35 -1.38
CA GLY A 142 -17.07 -2.70 -0.54
C GLY A 142 -16.56 -2.25 0.82
N ALA A 143 -17.48 -1.91 1.71
CA ALA A 143 -17.17 -1.41 3.04
C ALA A 143 -16.58 -2.52 3.92
N GLN A 144 -15.41 -2.26 4.49
CA GLN A 144 -14.73 -3.13 5.45
C GLN A 144 -14.43 -2.34 6.71
N THR A 145 -14.73 -2.90 7.86
CA THR A 145 -14.38 -2.29 9.14
C THR A 145 -13.05 -2.85 9.62
N CYS A 146 -12.12 -1.98 9.95
CA CYS A 146 -10.82 -2.32 10.51
C CYS A 146 -10.76 -1.91 11.98
N ALA A 147 -10.25 -2.78 12.82
CA ALA A 147 -9.86 -2.44 14.19
C ALA A 147 -8.53 -1.69 14.16
N VAL A 148 -8.47 -0.52 14.79
CA VAL A 148 -7.29 0.35 14.78
C VAL A 148 -6.49 0.14 16.07
N LYS A 149 -5.17 -0.02 15.92
CA LYS A 149 -4.25 -0.26 17.03
C LYS A 149 -4.09 1.01 17.87
N PRO A 150 -4.35 0.97 19.19
CA PRO A 150 -4.14 2.12 20.06
C PRO A 150 -2.69 2.62 20.04
N GLY A 151 -2.50 3.92 20.26
CA GLY A 151 -1.18 4.55 20.31
C GLY A 151 -0.51 4.73 18.94
N THR A 152 -1.27 4.61 17.87
CA THR A 152 -0.80 4.89 16.50
C THR A 152 -1.40 6.20 15.98
N LEU A 153 -0.76 6.82 15.00
CA LEU A 153 -1.31 7.99 14.30
C LEU A 153 -2.69 7.67 13.69
N ALA A 154 -2.90 6.45 13.21
CA ALA A 154 -4.21 6.02 12.72
C ALA A 154 -5.27 6.09 13.82
N ALA A 155 -4.94 5.74 15.06
CA ALA A 155 -5.86 5.84 16.19
C ALA A 155 -6.18 7.30 16.57
N GLU A 156 -5.25 8.22 16.39
CA GLU A 156 -5.48 9.65 16.60
C GLU A 156 -6.43 10.23 15.54
N ILE A 157 -6.32 9.73 14.30
CA ILE A 157 -7.15 10.20 13.17
C ILE A 157 -8.54 9.55 13.17
N TYR A 158 -8.63 8.22 13.37
CA TYR A 158 -9.83 7.43 13.15
C TYR A 158 -10.50 6.92 14.44
N GLY A 159 -9.82 7.01 15.57
CA GLY A 159 -10.28 6.38 16.81
C GLY A 159 -9.97 4.87 16.83
N SER A 160 -10.83 4.08 17.48
CA SER A 160 -10.62 2.63 17.68
C SER A 160 -10.99 1.76 16.48
N SER A 161 -11.73 2.29 15.51
CA SER A 161 -12.14 1.57 14.30
C SER A 161 -12.38 2.53 13.15
N VAL A 162 -12.21 2.03 11.94
CA VAL A 162 -12.50 2.77 10.71
C VAL A 162 -13.20 1.86 9.72
N THR A 163 -14.20 2.38 9.01
CA THR A 163 -14.86 1.65 7.92
C THR A 163 -14.56 2.35 6.62
N GLU A 164 -13.83 1.66 5.74
CA GLU A 164 -13.45 2.19 4.44
C GLU A 164 -13.88 1.27 3.31
N ARG A 165 -13.95 1.82 2.09
CA ARG A 165 -14.31 1.04 0.89
C ARG A 165 -13.06 0.44 0.26
N HIS A 166 -13.01 -0.89 0.26
CA HIS A 166 -11.94 -1.66 -0.33
C HIS A 166 -12.26 -2.01 -1.80
N ARG A 167 -11.23 -2.08 -2.62
CA ARG A 167 -11.26 -2.60 -3.98
C ARG A 167 -9.89 -3.09 -4.37
N HIS A 168 -9.54 -4.31 -3.95
CA HIS A 168 -8.24 -4.90 -4.25
C HIS A 168 -8.32 -6.44 -4.26
N ARG A 169 -7.41 -7.07 -4.97
CA ARG A 169 -7.24 -8.53 -5.04
C ARG A 169 -6.00 -8.99 -4.29
N TYR A 170 -4.97 -8.16 -4.29
CA TYR A 170 -3.71 -8.44 -3.63
C TYR A 170 -3.70 -7.79 -2.26
N GLU A 171 -3.18 -8.51 -1.29
CA GLU A 171 -3.09 -8.07 0.11
C GLU A 171 -1.70 -8.34 0.68
N ALA A 172 -1.40 -7.69 1.80
CA ALA A 172 -0.22 -8.01 2.59
C ALA A 172 -0.27 -9.47 3.01
N ASN A 173 0.79 -10.23 2.73
CA ASN A 173 0.87 -11.63 3.10
C ASN A 173 1.21 -11.76 4.60
N ASN A 174 0.27 -12.26 5.37
CA ASN A 174 0.38 -12.42 6.82
C ASN A 174 1.62 -13.21 7.26
N HIS A 175 2.12 -14.13 6.42
CA HIS A 175 3.33 -14.90 6.70
C HIS A 175 4.57 -14.04 6.92
N TYR A 176 4.63 -12.87 6.31
CA TYR A 176 5.78 -11.96 6.40
C TYR A 176 5.58 -10.84 7.41
N LEU A 177 4.35 -10.59 7.88
CA LEU A 177 4.05 -9.42 8.71
C LEU A 177 4.85 -9.39 10.01
N ASP A 178 4.98 -10.52 10.70
CA ASP A 178 5.75 -10.60 11.94
C ASP A 178 7.20 -10.16 11.74
N ARG A 179 7.84 -10.60 10.65
CA ARG A 179 9.21 -10.21 10.34
C ARG A 179 9.32 -8.72 10.01
N ILE A 180 8.34 -8.19 9.29
CA ILE A 180 8.29 -6.79 8.89
C ILE A 180 8.02 -5.90 10.11
N GLU A 181 7.12 -6.32 11.02
CA GLU A 181 6.85 -5.60 12.27
C GLU A 181 8.08 -5.64 13.22
N HIS A 182 8.80 -6.76 13.29
CA HIS A 182 10.05 -6.84 14.05
C HIS A 182 11.14 -5.90 13.50
N ALA A 183 11.12 -5.61 12.21
CA ALA A 183 12.00 -4.63 11.58
C ALA A 183 11.58 -3.17 11.84
N GLY A 184 10.41 -2.94 12.49
CA GLY A 184 9.94 -1.63 12.96
C GLY A 184 8.73 -1.05 12.24
N LEU A 185 8.20 -1.70 11.19
CA LEU A 185 6.94 -1.25 10.60
C LEU A 185 5.78 -1.55 11.56
N VAL A 186 4.86 -0.61 11.68
CA VAL A 186 3.68 -0.78 12.54
C VAL A 186 2.44 -1.04 11.69
N VAL A 187 1.84 -2.23 11.84
CA VAL A 187 0.50 -2.49 11.29
C VAL A 187 -0.51 -1.80 12.21
N SER A 188 -1.05 -0.68 11.74
CA SER A 188 -1.89 0.22 12.54
C SER A 188 -3.37 -0.14 12.53
N ALA A 189 -3.84 -0.92 11.56
CA ALA A 189 -5.21 -1.40 11.50
C ALA A 189 -5.31 -2.75 10.81
N ARG A 190 -6.27 -3.56 11.24
CA ARG A 190 -6.57 -4.87 10.65
C ARG A 190 -8.07 -5.08 10.53
N THR A 191 -8.51 -5.73 9.47
CA THR A 191 -9.88 -6.27 9.40
C THR A 191 -9.99 -7.42 10.40
N PRO A 192 -11.07 -7.49 11.21
CA PRO A 192 -11.37 -8.71 11.95
C PRO A 192 -11.58 -9.86 10.95
N ASN A 193 -11.02 -11.02 11.23
CA ASN A 193 -11.25 -12.25 10.44
C ASN A 193 -12.68 -12.72 10.58
#